data_f37e15658fe64f90892fda6476e5da33
#
_entry.id   f37e15658fe64f90892fda6476e5da33
#
_cell.length_a   1.000
_cell.length_b   1.000
_cell.length_c   1.000
_cell.angle_alpha   90.00
_cell.angle_beta   90.00
_cell.angle_gamma   90.00
#
_symmetry.space_group_name_H-M   'P 1'
#
loop_
_entity.id
_entity.type
_entity.pdbx_description
1 polymer ?
#
loop_
_entity_poly.entity_id
_entity_poly.type
_entity_poly.pdbx_seq_one_letter_code
_entity_poly.pdbx_strand_id
1 'polypeptide(L)'
;MSDLAMTSDPTHLRQGSSIGQPLTRRDGPLKVTGQATFAADNHPPGMLYAVLATSGIARGRVLSLDVAAARAHPGVVEVMTPANRPALAADPDGKDHPFMFRMDVLQNDTVRYPRQAIAVVIAETLEAATEGAALLAPRYDAEPARVGLDGAAVEQDLADVEAGGADLGGRRTPARQ
;
A
#
# COMPACT_ATOMS: atom_id res chain seq x y z
N MET A 1 -15.27 -8.79 49.76
CA MET A 1 -14.16 -8.02 49.19
C MET A 1 -13.03 -9.00 48.95
N SER A 2 -12.96 -9.57 47.77
CA SER A 2 -11.96 -10.60 47.42
C SER A 2 -10.80 -9.93 46.73
N ASP A 3 -9.65 -10.04 47.32
CA ASP A 3 -8.36 -9.51 46.93
C ASP A 3 -7.91 -10.25 45.67
N LEU A 4 -7.98 -9.54 44.50
CA LEU A 4 -7.39 -10.01 43.26
C LEU A 4 -5.90 -9.66 43.30
N ALA A 5 -5.11 -10.48 43.96
CA ALA A 5 -3.66 -10.45 43.84
C ALA A 5 -3.28 -10.80 42.42
N MET A 6 -2.98 -9.80 41.59
CA MET A 6 -2.31 -9.97 40.32
C MET A 6 -0.88 -10.45 40.57
N THR A 7 -0.70 -11.77 40.49
CA THR A 7 0.64 -12.37 40.48
C THR A 7 1.30 -12.02 39.14
N SER A 8 2.36 -11.27 39.21
CA SER A 8 3.20 -10.86 38.06
C SER A 8 4.19 -11.93 37.63
N ASP A 9 3.87 -13.20 37.84
CA ASP A 9 4.70 -14.33 37.43
C ASP A 9 4.46 -14.64 35.94
N PRO A 10 5.41 -14.40 35.03
CA PRO A 10 5.27 -14.70 33.59
C PRO A 10 5.17 -16.21 33.30
N THR A 11 5.37 -17.08 34.28
CA THR A 11 5.20 -18.54 34.13
C THR A 11 3.75 -18.98 34.11
N HIS A 12 2.80 -18.08 34.42
CA HIS A 12 1.35 -18.35 34.33
C HIS A 12 0.75 -18.23 32.93
N LEU A 13 1.56 -17.94 31.88
CA LEU A 13 1.14 -18.30 30.55
C LEU A 13 0.86 -19.80 30.58
N ARG A 14 -0.41 -20.19 30.62
CA ARG A 14 -0.82 -21.59 30.54
C ARG A 14 -0.03 -22.21 29.39
N GLN A 15 0.88 -23.11 29.71
CA GLN A 15 1.52 -23.93 28.68
C GLN A 15 0.35 -24.65 28.01
N GLY A 16 -0.06 -24.11 26.84
CA GLY A 16 -1.03 -24.82 26.01
C GLY A 16 -0.43 -26.20 25.76
N SER A 17 -1.27 -27.22 25.68
CA SER A 17 -0.86 -28.61 25.44
C SER A 17 0.00 -28.79 24.19
N SER A 18 0.18 -27.71 23.39
CA SER A 18 0.95 -27.67 22.16
C SER A 18 2.38 -27.15 22.33
N ILE A 19 2.69 -26.43 23.41
CA ILE A 19 4.02 -25.82 23.62
C ILE A 19 5.02 -26.93 24.00
N GLY A 20 6.13 -27.00 23.22
CA GLY A 20 7.17 -28.01 23.44
C GLY A 20 6.83 -29.42 22.94
N GLN A 21 5.66 -29.63 22.32
CA GLN A 21 5.30 -30.90 21.72
C GLN A 21 5.69 -30.96 20.24
N PRO A 22 6.19 -32.11 19.73
CA PRO A 22 6.52 -32.31 18.32
C PRO A 22 5.24 -32.51 17.50
N LEU A 23 4.40 -31.46 17.39
CA LEU A 23 3.15 -31.55 16.65
C LEU A 23 3.41 -31.49 15.14
N THR A 24 2.80 -32.43 14.44
CA THR A 24 2.83 -32.41 12.96
C THR A 24 1.99 -31.25 12.46
N ARG A 25 2.58 -30.43 11.59
CA ARG A 25 1.90 -29.31 10.95
C ARG A 25 0.79 -29.84 10.04
N ARG A 26 -0.45 -29.35 10.19
CA ARG A 26 -1.63 -29.82 9.45
C ARG A 26 -1.48 -29.69 7.92
N ASP A 27 -0.87 -28.60 7.47
CA ASP A 27 -0.65 -28.30 6.06
C ASP A 27 0.71 -28.79 5.54
N GLY A 28 1.52 -29.41 6.39
CA GLY A 28 2.85 -29.91 6.04
C GLY A 28 2.84 -30.92 4.89
N PRO A 29 2.05 -31.99 4.96
CA PRO A 29 1.95 -32.99 3.90
C PRO A 29 1.51 -32.40 2.55
N LEU A 30 0.54 -31.49 2.55
CA LEU A 30 0.06 -30.83 1.35
C LEU A 30 1.15 -29.95 0.72
N LYS A 31 1.95 -29.25 1.54
CA LYS A 31 3.04 -28.39 1.05
C LYS A 31 4.18 -29.18 0.43
N VAL A 32 4.61 -30.26 1.06
CA VAL A 32 5.74 -31.09 0.54
C VAL A 32 5.35 -31.92 -0.67
N THR A 33 4.07 -32.21 -0.88
CA THR A 33 3.56 -32.94 -2.04
C THR A 33 3.10 -32.02 -3.16
N GLY A 34 3.15 -30.69 -3.00
CA GLY A 34 2.67 -29.72 -3.99
C GLY A 34 1.15 -29.63 -4.10
N GLN A 35 0.42 -30.19 -3.15
CA GLN A 35 -1.07 -30.19 -3.13
C GLN A 35 -1.65 -29.02 -2.34
N ALA A 36 -0.81 -28.23 -1.66
CA ALA A 36 -1.27 -27.05 -0.94
C ALA A 36 -1.72 -25.98 -1.95
N THR A 37 -2.95 -25.49 -1.78
CA THR A 37 -3.50 -24.40 -2.59
C THR A 37 -3.35 -23.07 -1.86
N PHE A 38 -2.98 -22.05 -2.60
CA PHE A 38 -2.82 -20.67 -2.14
C PHE A 38 -3.83 -19.76 -2.84
N ALA A 39 -3.92 -18.50 -2.42
CA ALA A 39 -4.86 -17.56 -3.02
C ALA A 39 -4.67 -17.40 -4.54
N ALA A 40 -3.41 -17.44 -5.01
CA ALA A 40 -3.07 -17.32 -6.41
C ALA A 40 -3.45 -18.55 -7.27
N ASP A 41 -3.76 -19.69 -6.63
CA ASP A 41 -4.18 -20.90 -7.35
C ASP A 41 -5.70 -20.95 -7.57
N ASN A 42 -6.43 -19.96 -7.06
CA ASN A 42 -7.87 -19.87 -7.20
C ASN A 42 -8.23 -19.05 -8.44
N HIS A 43 -8.64 -19.71 -9.52
CA HIS A 43 -8.99 -19.10 -10.80
C HIS A 43 -10.48 -19.29 -11.10
N PRO A 44 -11.38 -18.47 -10.55
CA PRO A 44 -12.80 -18.56 -10.88
C PRO A 44 -13.06 -18.23 -12.36
N PRO A 45 -14.09 -18.81 -12.97
CA PRO A 45 -14.46 -18.49 -14.36
C PRO A 45 -14.70 -17.00 -14.56
N GLY A 46 -14.11 -16.43 -15.62
CA GLY A 46 -14.24 -15.01 -15.93
C GLY A 46 -13.37 -14.08 -15.07
N MET A 47 -12.41 -14.63 -14.33
CA MET A 47 -11.43 -13.82 -13.59
C MET A 47 -10.62 -12.95 -14.56
N LEU A 48 -10.44 -11.69 -14.20
CA LEU A 48 -9.55 -10.76 -14.90
C LEU A 48 -8.28 -10.52 -14.10
N TYR A 49 -7.22 -10.16 -14.82
CA TYR A 49 -5.93 -9.82 -14.26
C TYR A 49 -5.73 -8.31 -14.30
N ALA A 50 -5.22 -7.73 -13.22
CA ALA A 50 -4.93 -6.32 -13.13
C ALA A 50 -3.44 -6.09 -12.88
N VAL A 51 -2.79 -5.29 -13.73
CA VAL A 51 -1.39 -4.89 -13.61
C VAL A 51 -1.29 -3.39 -13.36
N LEU A 52 -0.54 -3.01 -12.35
CA LEU A 52 -0.24 -1.62 -12.06
C LEU A 52 0.85 -1.10 -13.00
N ALA A 53 0.53 -0.10 -13.80
CA ALA A 53 1.55 0.71 -14.45
C ALA A 53 2.14 1.67 -13.41
N THR A 54 3.45 1.62 -13.23
CA THR A 54 4.15 2.39 -12.21
C THR A 54 5.02 3.48 -12.79
N SER A 55 5.20 4.57 -12.04
CA SER A 55 6.01 5.71 -12.43
C SER A 55 7.48 5.33 -12.66
N GLY A 56 8.07 5.86 -13.74
CA GLY A 56 9.50 5.80 -14.02
C GLY A 56 10.30 6.93 -13.37
N ILE A 57 9.63 7.91 -12.74
CA ILE A 57 10.28 9.04 -12.05
C ILE A 57 10.01 8.96 -10.53
N ALA A 58 10.86 9.62 -9.76
CA ALA A 58 10.72 9.66 -8.30
C ALA A 58 9.81 10.81 -7.82
N ARG A 59 9.74 11.91 -8.58
CA ARG A 59 8.95 13.09 -8.26
C ARG A 59 8.58 13.87 -9.53
N GLY A 60 7.38 14.47 -9.51
CA GLY A 60 6.87 15.27 -10.61
C GLY A 60 5.40 15.00 -10.91
N ARG A 61 5.03 15.05 -12.19
CA ARG A 61 3.66 14.82 -12.64
C ARG A 61 3.62 13.97 -13.92
N VAL A 62 2.57 13.19 -14.05
CA VAL A 62 2.24 12.52 -15.32
C VAL A 62 1.56 13.53 -16.24
N LEU A 63 2.15 13.79 -17.40
CA LEU A 63 1.59 14.70 -18.41
C LEU A 63 0.62 13.98 -19.34
N SER A 64 0.96 12.75 -19.75
CA SER A 64 0.10 11.95 -20.62
C SER A 64 0.39 10.45 -20.51
N LEU A 65 -0.62 9.65 -20.83
CA LEU A 65 -0.57 8.21 -21.00
C LEU A 65 -1.20 7.86 -22.35
N ASP A 66 -0.61 6.94 -23.11
CA ASP A 66 -1.23 6.42 -24.34
C ASP A 66 -2.25 5.32 -24.00
N VAL A 67 -3.39 5.77 -23.46
CA VAL A 67 -4.50 4.88 -23.09
C VAL A 67 -5.10 4.19 -24.31
N ALA A 68 -5.06 4.85 -25.48
CA ALA A 68 -5.63 4.30 -26.72
C ALA A 68 -4.83 3.08 -27.19
N ALA A 69 -3.50 3.15 -27.20
CA ALA A 69 -2.63 2.04 -27.54
C ALA A 69 -2.83 0.85 -26.59
N ALA A 70 -2.90 1.10 -25.28
CA ALA A 70 -3.12 0.06 -24.30
C ALA A 70 -4.50 -0.63 -24.46
N ARG A 71 -5.56 0.16 -24.71
CA ARG A 71 -6.92 -0.38 -24.92
C ARG A 71 -7.07 -1.16 -26.23
N ALA A 72 -6.28 -0.82 -27.25
CA ALA A 72 -6.28 -1.52 -28.54
C ALA A 72 -5.60 -2.89 -28.47
N HIS A 73 -4.86 -3.18 -27.39
CA HIS A 73 -4.18 -4.46 -27.22
C HIS A 73 -5.20 -5.61 -27.01
N PRO A 74 -5.07 -6.72 -27.74
CA PRO A 74 -5.96 -7.87 -27.60
C PRO A 74 -6.00 -8.40 -26.16
N GLY A 75 -7.20 -8.65 -25.65
CA GLY A 75 -7.42 -9.15 -24.28
C GLY A 75 -7.43 -8.07 -23.20
N VAL A 76 -7.09 -6.81 -23.49
CA VAL A 76 -7.28 -5.70 -22.56
C VAL A 76 -8.76 -5.34 -22.50
N VAL A 77 -9.30 -5.36 -21.27
CA VAL A 77 -10.71 -5.06 -21.00
C VAL A 77 -10.91 -3.61 -20.63
N GLU A 78 -10.03 -3.09 -19.76
CA GLU A 78 -10.14 -1.70 -19.29
C GLU A 78 -8.77 -1.15 -18.87
N VAL A 79 -8.61 0.17 -19.02
CA VAL A 79 -7.45 0.92 -18.53
C VAL A 79 -7.96 2.00 -17.58
N MET A 80 -7.68 1.84 -16.31
CA MET A 80 -8.05 2.80 -15.28
C MET A 80 -6.91 3.81 -15.05
N THR A 81 -7.24 5.08 -15.09
CA THR A 81 -6.32 6.22 -14.90
C THR A 81 -6.95 7.24 -13.95
N PRO A 82 -6.26 8.30 -13.55
CA PRO A 82 -6.85 9.38 -12.78
C PRO A 82 -8.11 10.00 -13.43
N ALA A 83 -8.25 9.90 -14.75
CA ALA A 83 -9.39 10.50 -15.46
C ALA A 83 -10.69 9.70 -15.34
N ASN A 84 -10.62 8.36 -15.21
CA ASN A 84 -11.79 7.48 -15.21
C ASN A 84 -11.91 6.59 -13.97
N ARG A 85 -11.07 6.82 -12.96
CA ARG A 85 -11.10 6.08 -11.71
C ARG A 85 -12.38 6.36 -10.90
N PRO A 86 -12.87 5.43 -10.09
CA PRO A 86 -13.90 5.74 -9.10
C PRO A 86 -13.36 6.75 -8.07
N ALA A 87 -14.20 7.70 -7.66
CA ALA A 87 -13.86 8.59 -6.57
C ALA A 87 -13.75 7.78 -5.27
N LEU A 88 -12.67 7.96 -4.52
CA LEU A 88 -12.60 7.43 -3.16
C LEU A 88 -13.60 8.20 -2.28
N ALA A 89 -14.26 7.47 -1.39
CA ALA A 89 -15.14 8.11 -0.42
C ALA A 89 -14.34 9.14 0.39
N ALA A 90 -14.93 10.32 0.58
CA ALA A 90 -14.37 11.28 1.51
C ALA A 90 -14.39 10.67 2.92
N ASP A 91 -13.36 10.97 3.72
CA ASP A 91 -13.38 10.64 5.14
C ASP A 91 -14.63 11.27 5.77
N PRO A 92 -15.57 10.48 6.33
CA PRO A 92 -16.81 11.00 6.88
C PRO A 92 -16.58 11.97 8.04
N ASP A 93 -15.46 11.88 8.72
CA ASP A 93 -15.12 12.74 9.85
C ASP A 93 -14.38 14.00 9.44
N GLY A 94 -13.92 14.12 8.18
CA GLY A 94 -13.19 15.27 7.64
C GLY A 94 -11.90 15.60 8.39
N LYS A 95 -11.45 14.71 9.26
CA LYS A 95 -10.26 14.87 10.06
C LYS A 95 -9.12 14.14 9.39
N ASP A 96 -8.15 14.89 8.92
CA ASP A 96 -6.86 14.31 8.57
C ASP A 96 -6.27 13.70 9.85
N HIS A 97 -6.43 12.38 10.01
CA HIS A 97 -5.78 11.69 11.10
C HIS A 97 -4.26 11.78 10.89
N PRO A 98 -3.51 12.36 11.82
CA PRO A 98 -2.07 12.60 11.66
C PRO A 98 -1.26 11.30 11.47
N PHE A 99 -1.86 10.14 11.74
CA PHE A 99 -1.25 8.82 11.58
C PHE A 99 -1.84 7.99 10.43
N MET A 100 -2.84 8.49 9.71
CA MET A 100 -3.40 7.80 8.55
C MET A 100 -2.83 8.40 7.28
N PHE A 101 -1.98 7.62 6.60
CA PHE A 101 -1.52 7.97 5.27
C PHE A 101 -2.71 8.04 4.33
N ARG A 102 -2.98 9.22 3.80
CA ARG A 102 -3.98 9.39 2.75
C ARG A 102 -3.54 8.64 1.51
N MET A 103 -4.26 7.59 1.16
CA MET A 103 -4.00 6.83 -0.05
C MET A 103 -4.63 7.54 -1.25
N ASP A 104 -3.86 8.40 -1.90
CA ASP A 104 -4.28 9.10 -3.13
C ASP A 104 -4.07 8.23 -4.39
N VAL A 105 -4.33 6.93 -4.31
CA VAL A 105 -4.13 6.02 -5.44
C VAL A 105 -4.99 6.45 -6.62
N LEU A 106 -4.35 6.81 -7.72
CA LEU A 106 -4.97 7.32 -8.95
C LEU A 106 -5.90 8.54 -8.73
N GLN A 107 -5.79 9.28 -7.64
CA GLN A 107 -6.68 10.43 -7.39
C GLN A 107 -6.20 11.72 -8.09
N ASN A 108 -4.94 11.78 -8.49
CA ASN A 108 -4.34 12.90 -9.22
C ASN A 108 -3.14 12.42 -10.06
N ASP A 109 -2.54 13.34 -10.82
CA ASP A 109 -1.40 13.07 -11.70
C ASP A 109 -0.04 13.27 -11.02
N THR A 110 -0.01 13.57 -9.73
CA THR A 110 1.23 13.85 -8.99
C THR A 110 1.97 12.56 -8.67
N VAL A 111 3.27 12.55 -8.95
CA VAL A 111 4.20 11.50 -8.57
C VAL A 111 5.03 11.97 -7.39
N ARG A 112 4.93 11.29 -6.25
CA ARG A 112 5.61 11.63 -4.99
C ARG A 112 6.76 10.69 -4.64
N TYR A 113 6.75 9.47 -5.17
CA TYR A 113 7.78 8.47 -4.94
C TYR A 113 7.96 7.57 -6.17
N PRO A 114 9.15 6.95 -6.33
CA PRO A 114 9.43 6.08 -7.45
C PRO A 114 8.51 4.85 -7.44
N ARG A 115 8.09 4.41 -8.62
CA ARG A 115 7.17 3.27 -8.80
C ARG A 115 5.76 3.48 -8.20
N GLN A 116 5.36 4.70 -7.97
CA GLN A 116 3.96 5.03 -7.65
C GLN A 116 3.05 4.56 -8.77
N ALA A 117 1.91 3.95 -8.42
CA ALA A 117 0.90 3.56 -9.40
C ALA A 117 0.33 4.79 -10.13
N ILE A 118 0.37 4.79 -11.47
CA ILE A 118 -0.12 5.87 -12.33
C ILE A 118 -1.30 5.44 -13.20
N ALA A 119 -1.46 4.13 -13.41
CA ALA A 119 -2.61 3.52 -14.08
C ALA A 119 -2.76 2.06 -13.64
N VAL A 120 -3.90 1.46 -13.97
CA VAL A 120 -4.16 0.02 -13.84
C VAL A 120 -4.66 -0.48 -15.18
N VAL A 121 -4.03 -1.53 -15.71
CA VAL A 121 -4.51 -2.22 -16.90
C VAL A 121 -5.16 -3.53 -16.48
N ILE A 122 -6.39 -3.75 -16.92
CA ILE A 122 -7.21 -4.90 -16.60
C ILE A 122 -7.41 -5.70 -17.91
N ALA A 123 -7.08 -6.99 -17.89
CA ALA A 123 -7.13 -7.85 -19.06
C ALA A 123 -7.59 -9.27 -18.71
N GLU A 124 -7.91 -10.06 -19.74
CA GLU A 124 -8.31 -11.46 -19.62
C GLU A 124 -7.16 -12.38 -19.20
N THR A 125 -5.90 -11.97 -19.48
CA THR A 125 -4.70 -12.70 -19.08
C THR A 125 -3.68 -11.76 -18.43
N LEU A 126 -2.77 -12.31 -17.63
CA LEU A 126 -1.70 -11.54 -16.98
C LEU A 126 -0.73 -10.97 -18.02
N GLU A 127 -0.47 -11.74 -19.09
CA GLU A 127 0.39 -11.33 -20.20
C GLU A 127 -0.19 -10.11 -20.91
N ALA A 128 -1.47 -10.17 -21.33
CA ALA A 128 -2.15 -9.04 -21.96
C ALA A 128 -2.21 -7.80 -21.07
N ALA A 129 -2.42 -7.96 -19.75
CA ALA A 129 -2.37 -6.85 -18.82
C ALA A 129 -0.96 -6.21 -18.72
N THR A 130 0.09 -7.05 -18.74
CA THR A 130 1.49 -6.62 -18.68
C THR A 130 1.90 -5.89 -19.95
N GLU A 131 1.58 -6.46 -21.11
CA GLU A 131 1.88 -5.85 -22.42
C GLU A 131 1.09 -4.55 -22.61
N GLY A 132 -0.19 -4.53 -22.25
CA GLY A 132 -1.00 -3.33 -22.25
C GLY A 132 -0.45 -2.24 -21.35
N ALA A 133 0.07 -2.59 -20.17
CA ALA A 133 0.71 -1.63 -19.28
C ALA A 133 2.01 -1.02 -19.88
N ALA A 134 2.77 -1.80 -20.65
CA ALA A 134 3.97 -1.31 -21.34
C ALA A 134 3.63 -0.33 -22.47
N LEU A 135 2.45 -0.46 -23.10
CA LEU A 135 2.00 0.42 -24.18
C LEU A 135 1.56 1.82 -23.71
N LEU A 136 1.36 2.04 -22.42
CA LEU A 136 0.92 3.34 -21.90
C LEU A 136 1.91 4.48 -22.14
N ALA A 137 3.19 4.20 -22.39
CA ALA A 137 4.25 5.15 -22.75
C ALA A 137 4.16 6.49 -21.98
N PRO A 138 4.27 6.50 -20.65
CA PRO A 138 4.01 7.69 -19.85
C PRO A 138 5.00 8.82 -20.16
N ARG A 139 4.49 10.06 -20.28
CA ARG A 139 5.28 11.28 -20.34
C ARG A 139 5.17 12.00 -19.01
N TYR A 140 6.29 12.55 -18.56
CA TYR A 140 6.40 13.18 -17.26
C TYR A 140 6.94 14.62 -17.37
N ASP A 141 6.48 15.44 -16.44
CA ASP A 141 7.18 16.63 -15.98
C ASP A 141 7.93 16.25 -14.70
N ALA A 142 9.24 15.98 -14.84
CA ALA A 142 10.04 15.41 -13.75
C ALA A 142 10.67 16.52 -12.91
N GLU A 143 10.55 16.40 -11.60
CA GLU A 143 11.21 17.24 -10.61
C GLU A 143 12.41 16.53 -9.98
N PRO A 144 13.40 17.29 -9.46
CA PRO A 144 14.49 16.70 -8.68
C PRO A 144 13.95 15.90 -7.49
N ALA A 145 14.40 14.65 -7.38
CA ALA A 145 14.05 13.81 -6.24
C ALA A 145 14.64 14.38 -4.95
N ARG A 146 13.83 14.38 -3.88
CA ARG A 146 14.32 14.69 -2.53
C ARG A 146 14.56 13.36 -1.82
N VAL A 147 15.82 13.03 -1.59
CA VAL A 147 16.26 11.78 -0.94
C VAL A 147 17.12 12.11 0.27
N GLY A 148 16.93 11.33 1.35
CA GLY A 148 17.68 11.52 2.60
C GLY A 148 16.94 12.38 3.63
N LEU A 149 17.55 12.48 4.80
CA LEU A 149 17.02 13.24 5.96
C LEU A 149 17.35 14.73 5.90
N ASP A 150 18.22 15.15 4.97
CA ASP A 150 18.73 16.53 4.88
C ASP A 150 17.80 17.48 4.12
N GLY A 151 16.63 17.01 3.71
CA GLY A 151 15.67 17.85 2.98
C GLY A 151 14.79 18.67 3.92
N ALA A 152 14.66 19.97 3.66
CA ALA A 152 13.78 20.91 4.37
C ALA A 152 12.29 20.46 4.48
N ALA A 153 11.90 19.38 3.82
CA ALA A 153 10.58 18.76 3.96
C ALA A 153 10.34 18.14 5.34
N VAL A 154 11.41 17.74 6.05
CA VAL A 154 11.29 17.17 7.42
C VAL A 154 10.95 18.26 8.43
N GLU A 155 11.50 19.48 8.27
CA GLU A 155 11.18 20.60 9.15
C GLU A 155 9.74 21.09 8.96
N GLN A 156 9.22 21.07 7.74
CA GLN A 156 7.85 21.49 7.46
C GLN A 156 6.82 20.50 8.00
N ASP A 157 7.07 19.18 7.86
CA ASP A 157 6.21 18.15 8.44
C ASP A 157 6.24 18.17 9.97
N LEU A 158 7.39 18.48 10.59
CA LEU A 158 7.51 18.60 12.03
C LEU A 158 6.82 19.87 12.56
N ALA A 159 6.88 20.98 11.83
CA ALA A 159 6.17 22.21 12.18
C ALA A 159 4.65 22.04 12.10
N ASP A 160 4.16 21.30 11.09
CA ASP A 160 2.75 20.98 10.94
C ASP A 160 2.27 20.00 12.02
N VAL A 161 3.11 19.05 12.44
CA VAL A 161 2.83 18.14 13.56
C VAL A 161 2.86 18.90 14.90
N GLU A 162 3.77 19.84 15.10
CA GLU A 162 3.79 20.69 16.31
C GLU A 162 2.60 21.66 16.35
N ALA A 163 2.18 22.22 15.22
CA ALA A 163 1.01 23.09 15.14
C ALA A 163 -0.30 22.33 15.34
N GLY A 164 -0.39 21.07 14.86
CA GLY A 164 -1.53 20.18 15.09
C GLY A 164 -1.53 19.49 16.45
N GLY A 165 -0.36 19.42 17.12
CA GLY A 165 -0.15 18.72 18.40
C GLY A 165 -0.39 19.56 19.65
N ALA A 166 -0.86 20.79 19.53
CA ALA A 166 -1.08 21.69 20.67
C ALA A 166 -2.20 21.24 21.65
N ASP A 167 -2.87 20.13 21.38
CA ASP A 167 -3.96 19.61 22.23
C ASP A 167 -3.70 18.21 22.82
N LEU A 168 -2.50 17.66 22.70
CA LEU A 168 -2.11 16.46 23.44
C LEU A 168 -1.38 16.85 24.73
N GLY A 169 -2.16 17.20 25.73
CA GLY A 169 -1.75 17.62 27.08
C GLY A 169 -0.51 16.89 27.65
N GLY A 170 0.58 17.64 27.78
CA GLY A 170 1.54 17.52 28.86
C GLY A 170 2.49 16.35 28.86
N ARG A 171 3.73 16.59 28.49
CA ARG A 171 4.97 16.42 29.25
C ARG A 171 6.17 16.66 28.35
N ARG A 172 6.68 17.87 28.39
CA ARG A 172 8.02 18.15 27.88
C ARG A 172 9.04 17.49 28.81
N THR A 173 9.83 16.59 28.29
CA THR A 173 11.07 16.16 28.98
C THR A 173 12.15 17.20 28.64
N PRO A 174 12.80 17.81 29.61
CA PRO A 174 13.85 18.82 29.32
C PRO A 174 15.07 18.12 28.71
N ALA A 175 15.61 18.73 27.64
CA ALA A 175 16.88 18.33 27.05
C ALA A 175 18.00 18.41 28.10
N ARG A 176 18.78 17.34 28.24
CA ARG A 176 20.01 17.35 29.03
C ARG A 176 21.07 18.17 28.31
N GLN A 177 21.61 19.14 28.99
CA GLN A 177 22.86 19.84 28.65
C GLN A 177 24.06 18.88 28.78
#